data_f63de6726c69f1ce259928dec9c665d9
#
_entry.id   f63de6726c69f1ce259928dec9c665d9
#
_cell.length_a   1.000
_cell.length_b   1.000
_cell.length_c   1.000
_cell.angle_alpha   90.00
_cell.angle_beta   90.00
_cell.angle_gamma   90.00
#
_symmetry.space_group_name_H-M   'P 1'
#
loop_
_entity.id
_entity.type
_entity.pdbx_description
1 polymer ?
#
loop_
_entity_poly.entity_id
_entity_poly.type
_entity_poly.pdbx_seq_one_letter_code
_entity_poly.pdbx_strand_id
1 'polypeptide(L)'
;MVDGITCHGGDLQQFDIKNNELLFVLPHQMHKLPSGNHGTDYFKLGFDEDCLSFLPKQYPFIVNPLNKQKIQFQPSAVARLKSTFEILLGLLSEIDTEPDIIPAHLNSLLTEINAAYFFADKNPPDDKLAKYIRFKLFIENNLADHITVNEIAKKLALNTNNLYNIVKHYSGVSPKEFITGRLILEAKRRLYYSESSIKELAFDLGFNDPEYFSRLFKKVTGNTIATFVQDLSGN
;
A
#
# COMPACT_ATOMS: atom_id res chain seq x y z
N MET A 1 -10.87 13.15 -3.35
CA MET A 1 -12.19 13.45 -3.95
C MET A 1 -12.52 14.90 -3.68
N VAL A 2 -12.92 15.64 -4.70
CA VAL A 2 -13.32 17.04 -4.57
C VAL A 2 -14.84 17.11 -4.46
N ASP A 3 -15.56 16.40 -5.32
CA ASP A 3 -17.01 16.32 -5.29
C ASP A 3 -17.51 14.95 -5.76
N GLY A 4 -18.62 14.47 -5.19
CA GLY A 4 -19.26 13.20 -5.53
C GLY A 4 -18.92 12.06 -4.58
N ILE A 5 -19.40 10.86 -4.93
CA ILE A 5 -19.11 9.59 -4.26
C ILE A 5 -18.68 8.61 -5.32
N THR A 6 -17.59 7.90 -5.09
CA THR A 6 -17.13 6.86 -5.99
C THR A 6 -16.71 5.62 -5.22
N CYS A 7 -16.81 4.47 -5.85
CA CYS A 7 -16.39 3.19 -5.28
C CYS A 7 -15.12 2.72 -5.99
N HIS A 8 -14.04 2.51 -5.24
CA HIS A 8 -12.80 1.94 -5.72
C HIS A 8 -12.62 0.52 -5.21
N GLY A 9 -12.32 -0.40 -6.11
CA GLY A 9 -11.88 -1.74 -5.74
C GLY A 9 -10.37 -1.76 -5.53
N GLY A 10 -9.91 -2.33 -4.41
CA GLY A 10 -8.48 -2.57 -4.16
C GLY A 10 -8.27 -3.90 -3.47
N ASP A 11 -7.42 -4.78 -4.02
CA ASP A 11 -7.11 -6.10 -3.47
C ASP A 11 -8.33 -6.90 -2.99
N LEU A 12 -9.40 -6.90 -3.78
CA LEU A 12 -10.70 -7.54 -3.48
C LEU A 12 -11.54 -6.82 -2.40
N GLN A 13 -11.13 -5.64 -1.95
CA GLN A 13 -11.94 -4.77 -1.09
C GLN A 13 -12.54 -3.63 -1.89
N GLN A 14 -13.69 -3.16 -1.48
CA GLN A 14 -14.33 -1.98 -2.04
C GLN A 14 -14.22 -0.81 -1.07
N PHE A 15 -13.87 0.35 -1.59
CA PHE A 15 -13.74 1.59 -0.83
C PHE A 15 -14.72 2.62 -1.38
N ASP A 16 -15.71 2.98 -0.61
CA ASP A 16 -16.56 4.14 -0.90
C ASP A 16 -15.81 5.40 -0.52
N ILE A 17 -15.51 6.25 -1.51
CA ILE A 17 -14.80 7.51 -1.34
C ILE A 17 -15.79 8.65 -1.44
N LYS A 18 -15.84 9.49 -0.42
CA LYS A 18 -16.71 10.65 -0.30
C LYS A 18 -15.92 11.95 -0.47
N ASN A 19 -16.62 13.08 -0.43
CA ASN A 19 -16.00 14.40 -0.48
C ASN A 19 -14.95 14.56 0.62
N ASN A 20 -13.84 15.22 0.26
CA ASN A 20 -12.72 15.47 1.15
C ASN A 20 -12.01 14.22 1.68
N GLU A 21 -12.19 13.08 1.02
CA GLU A 21 -11.46 11.85 1.33
C GLU A 21 -10.38 11.59 0.28
N LEU A 22 -9.30 10.96 0.74
CA LEU A 22 -8.21 10.45 -0.09
C LEU A 22 -8.12 8.95 0.10
N LEU A 23 -7.94 8.22 -0.99
CA LEU A 23 -7.59 6.80 -1.00
C LEU A 23 -6.14 6.66 -1.46
N PHE A 24 -5.34 5.93 -0.67
CA PHE A 24 -4.05 5.43 -1.11
C PHE A 24 -4.20 4.14 -1.90
N VAL A 25 -3.63 4.13 -3.08
CA VAL A 25 -3.35 2.91 -3.82
C VAL A 25 -1.89 2.57 -3.62
N LEU A 26 -1.63 1.41 -3.02
CA LEU A 26 -0.29 0.98 -2.69
C LEU A 26 0.46 0.47 -3.91
N PRO A 27 1.81 0.52 -3.91
CA PRO A 27 2.60 -0.21 -4.88
C PRO A 27 2.12 -1.65 -4.96
N HIS A 28 1.94 -2.12 -6.18
CA HIS A 28 1.52 -3.49 -6.47
C HIS A 28 0.10 -3.89 -5.99
N GLN A 29 -0.70 -2.94 -5.54
CA GLN A 29 -2.09 -3.18 -5.21
C GLN A 29 -2.91 -3.26 -6.49
N MET A 30 -3.68 -4.33 -6.65
CA MET A 30 -4.70 -4.39 -7.69
C MET A 30 -5.79 -3.37 -7.36
N HIS A 31 -6.08 -2.46 -8.27
CA HIS A 31 -7.21 -1.56 -8.10
C HIS A 31 -8.04 -1.46 -9.37
N LYS A 32 -9.34 -1.44 -9.19
CA LYS A 32 -10.32 -1.24 -10.25
C LYS A 32 -10.83 0.19 -10.15
N LEU A 33 -10.65 0.96 -11.22
CA LEU A 33 -11.25 2.28 -11.32
C LEU A 33 -12.77 2.13 -11.44
N PRO A 34 -13.54 3.09 -10.90
CA PRO A 34 -14.98 3.06 -11.07
C PRO A 34 -15.34 3.10 -12.55
N SER A 35 -16.19 2.20 -12.96
CA SER A 35 -16.76 2.20 -14.32
C SER A 35 -17.80 3.31 -14.41
N GLY A 36 -17.43 4.43 -15.06
CA GLY A 36 -18.31 5.54 -15.37
C GLY A 36 -18.02 6.80 -14.53
N ASN A 37 -17.65 7.85 -15.22
CA ASN A 37 -17.47 9.20 -14.64
C ASN A 37 -18.82 9.92 -14.53
N HIS A 38 -19.71 9.44 -13.69
CA HIS A 38 -20.97 10.15 -13.46
C HIS A 38 -20.81 11.19 -12.37
N GLY A 39 -20.33 12.41 -12.74
CA GLY A 39 -20.41 13.59 -11.89
C GLY A 39 -19.48 13.57 -10.68
N THR A 40 -18.35 12.85 -10.74
CA THR A 40 -17.33 12.89 -9.68
C THR A 40 -16.11 13.66 -10.13
N ASP A 41 -15.66 14.59 -9.30
CA ASP A 41 -14.43 15.37 -9.51
C ASP A 41 -13.36 14.95 -8.50
N TYR A 42 -12.16 14.59 -8.99
CA TYR A 42 -11.06 14.12 -8.15
C TYR A 42 -9.69 14.38 -8.77
N PHE A 43 -8.69 14.55 -7.92
CA PHE A 43 -7.29 14.55 -8.33
C PHE A 43 -6.70 13.15 -8.15
N LYS A 44 -5.84 12.75 -9.11
CA LYS A 44 -5.03 11.54 -9.04
C LYS A 44 -3.57 11.90 -9.21
N LEU A 45 -2.73 11.44 -8.30
CA LEU A 45 -1.28 11.58 -8.37
C LEU A 45 -0.64 10.21 -8.22
N GLY A 46 0.26 9.87 -9.14
CA GLY A 46 1.13 8.71 -9.03
C GLY A 46 2.59 9.17 -8.99
N PHE A 47 3.40 8.53 -8.17
CA PHE A 47 4.84 8.73 -8.08
C PHE A 47 5.51 7.40 -7.70
N ASP A 48 6.76 7.23 -8.09
CA ASP A 48 7.58 6.06 -7.79
C ASP A 48 8.51 6.29 -6.58
N GLU A 49 9.28 5.27 -6.24
CA GLU A 49 10.24 5.34 -5.13
C GLU A 49 11.39 6.32 -5.42
N ASP A 50 11.76 6.50 -6.70
CA ASP A 50 12.82 7.43 -7.09
C ASP A 50 12.39 8.86 -6.75
N CYS A 51 11.14 9.24 -7.02
CA CYS A 51 10.58 10.54 -6.60
C CYS A 51 10.69 10.76 -5.09
N LEU A 52 10.53 9.71 -4.27
CA LEU A 52 10.65 9.81 -2.82
C LEU A 52 12.08 10.07 -2.36
N SER A 53 13.10 9.68 -3.15
CA SER A 53 14.51 9.91 -2.82
C SER A 53 14.90 11.39 -2.84
N PHE A 54 14.19 12.23 -3.61
CA PHE A 54 14.39 13.67 -3.67
C PHE A 54 13.72 14.44 -2.51
N LEU A 55 12.95 13.75 -1.67
CA LEU A 55 12.27 14.41 -0.56
C LEU A 55 13.17 14.56 0.66
N PRO A 56 13.07 15.69 1.40
CA PRO A 56 13.95 15.98 2.54
C PRO A 56 13.70 15.06 3.75
N LYS A 57 12.59 14.32 3.75
CA LYS A 57 12.23 13.38 4.81
C LYS A 57 11.38 12.24 4.30
N GLN A 58 11.44 11.11 5.01
CA GLN A 58 10.52 10.01 4.79
C GLN A 58 9.18 10.25 5.50
N TYR A 59 8.09 9.84 4.85
CA TYR A 59 6.75 9.99 5.39
C TYR A 59 6.22 8.64 5.90
N PRO A 60 6.06 8.47 7.22
CA PRO A 60 5.61 7.20 7.82
C PRO A 60 4.28 6.68 7.26
N PHE A 61 3.36 7.57 6.85
CA PHE A 61 2.09 7.16 6.28
C PHE A 61 2.25 6.37 4.97
N ILE A 62 3.26 6.66 4.13
CA ILE A 62 3.51 5.95 2.86
C ILE A 62 3.77 4.47 3.10
N VAL A 63 4.38 4.14 4.22
CA VAL A 63 4.75 2.77 4.59
C VAL A 63 3.69 2.10 5.46
N ASN A 64 2.74 2.86 6.00
CA ASN A 64 1.69 2.36 6.90
C ASN A 64 0.25 2.28 6.32
N PRO A 65 0.00 2.39 5.00
CA PRO A 65 -1.36 2.47 4.48
C PRO A 65 -2.14 1.16 4.58
N LEU A 66 -1.51 0.01 4.84
CA LEU A 66 -2.21 -1.28 4.94
C LEU A 66 -3.28 -1.30 6.05
N ASN A 67 -3.15 -0.45 7.07
CA ASN A 67 -4.12 -0.39 8.16
C ASN A 67 -5.18 0.70 7.95
N LYS A 68 -4.88 1.71 7.13
CA LYS A 68 -5.79 2.83 6.89
C LYS A 68 -5.49 3.47 5.53
N GLN A 69 -6.03 2.89 4.47
CA GLN A 69 -5.85 3.43 3.12
C GLN A 69 -6.70 4.67 2.84
N LYS A 70 -7.73 4.91 3.64
CA LYS A 70 -8.64 6.03 3.47
C LYS A 70 -8.44 7.08 4.55
N ILE A 71 -8.31 8.35 4.15
CA ILE A 71 -8.13 9.50 5.03
C ILE A 71 -9.22 10.52 4.75
N GLN A 72 -9.79 11.06 5.83
CA GLN A 72 -10.68 12.23 5.80
C GLN A 72 -9.87 13.49 6.13
N PHE A 73 -9.99 14.52 5.30
CA PHE A 73 -9.37 15.81 5.56
C PHE A 73 -10.32 16.79 6.24
N GLN A 74 -9.73 17.67 7.05
CA GLN A 74 -10.44 18.83 7.56
C GLN A 74 -10.68 19.84 6.41
N PRO A 75 -11.80 20.59 6.41
CA PRO A 75 -12.12 21.54 5.35
C PRO A 75 -10.99 22.55 5.05
N SER A 76 -10.28 23.00 6.09
CA SER A 76 -9.14 23.93 5.94
C SER A 76 -7.94 23.31 5.20
N ALA A 77 -7.72 22.00 5.33
CA ALA A 77 -6.67 21.29 4.61
C ALA A 77 -7.05 21.04 3.15
N VAL A 78 -8.32 20.84 2.86
CA VAL A 78 -8.82 20.56 1.50
C VAL A 78 -8.47 21.67 0.54
N ALA A 79 -8.65 22.95 0.94
CA ALA A 79 -8.32 24.09 0.10
C ALA A 79 -6.82 24.10 -0.28
N ARG A 80 -5.92 23.90 0.70
CA ARG A 80 -4.47 23.83 0.46
C ARG A 80 -4.07 22.66 -0.42
N LEU A 81 -4.66 21.49 -0.17
CA LEU A 81 -4.42 20.29 -0.99
C LEU A 81 -4.84 20.54 -2.45
N LYS A 82 -6.04 21.10 -2.66
CA LYS A 82 -6.55 21.43 -3.99
C LYS A 82 -5.58 22.37 -4.72
N SER A 83 -5.18 23.46 -4.09
CA SER A 83 -4.21 24.41 -4.68
C SER A 83 -2.86 23.73 -5.00
N THR A 84 -2.37 22.86 -4.12
CA THR A 84 -1.11 22.13 -4.36
C THR A 84 -1.24 21.15 -5.53
N PHE A 85 -2.37 20.45 -5.66
CA PHE A 85 -2.63 19.59 -6.82
C PHE A 85 -2.72 20.40 -8.13
N GLU A 86 -3.37 21.56 -8.12
CA GLU A 86 -3.48 22.44 -9.29
C GLU A 86 -2.11 22.96 -9.72
N ILE A 87 -1.27 23.38 -8.76
CA ILE A 87 0.11 23.78 -9.03
C ILE A 87 0.92 22.63 -9.63
N LEU A 88 0.88 21.45 -9.01
CA LEU A 88 1.59 20.28 -9.53
C LEU A 88 1.12 19.89 -10.94
N LEU A 89 -0.17 19.98 -11.21
CA LEU A 89 -0.72 19.71 -12.54
C LEU A 89 -0.18 20.71 -13.57
N GLY A 90 -0.10 22.00 -13.23
CA GLY A 90 0.50 23.03 -14.07
C GLY A 90 1.97 22.73 -14.35
N LEU A 91 2.77 22.54 -13.29
CA LEU A 91 4.21 22.27 -13.40
C LEU A 91 4.55 21.03 -14.22
N LEU A 92 3.78 19.95 -14.07
CA LEU A 92 3.95 18.72 -14.84
C LEU A 92 3.55 18.86 -16.32
N SER A 93 2.86 19.95 -16.67
CA SER A 93 2.46 20.26 -18.06
C SER A 93 3.47 21.20 -18.75
N GLU A 94 4.43 21.76 -18.03
CA GLU A 94 5.48 22.64 -18.54
C GLU A 94 6.71 21.84 -18.97
N ILE A 95 7.36 22.25 -20.07
CA ILE A 95 8.52 21.54 -20.63
C ILE A 95 9.82 21.89 -19.88
N ASP A 96 9.92 23.11 -19.36
CA ASP A 96 11.16 23.68 -18.77
C ASP A 96 10.97 24.02 -17.28
N THR A 97 10.38 23.11 -16.52
CA THR A 97 10.22 23.29 -15.06
C THR A 97 11.55 23.05 -14.33
N GLU A 98 11.95 23.97 -13.46
CA GLU A 98 13.10 23.77 -12.57
C GLU A 98 12.98 22.49 -11.75
N PRO A 99 14.01 21.61 -11.74
CA PRO A 99 13.92 20.25 -11.15
C PRO A 99 13.48 20.21 -9.67
N ASP A 100 13.80 21.27 -8.90
CA ASP A 100 13.53 21.30 -7.46
C ASP A 100 12.11 21.75 -7.11
N ILE A 101 11.38 22.36 -8.03
CA ILE A 101 10.04 22.90 -7.77
C ILE A 101 9.02 21.78 -7.56
N ILE A 102 9.03 20.76 -8.42
CA ILE A 102 8.10 19.62 -8.33
C ILE A 102 8.29 18.86 -7.00
N PRO A 103 9.52 18.45 -6.59
CA PRO A 103 9.75 17.83 -5.29
C PRO A 103 9.32 18.70 -4.10
N ALA A 104 9.49 20.05 -4.18
CA ALA A 104 9.05 20.94 -3.12
C ALA A 104 7.53 20.93 -2.93
N HIS A 105 6.75 20.98 -4.02
CA HIS A 105 5.30 20.90 -3.96
C HIS A 105 4.81 19.50 -3.58
N LEU A 106 5.47 18.45 -4.06
CA LEU A 106 5.20 17.08 -3.62
C LEU A 106 5.43 16.93 -2.11
N ASN A 107 6.54 17.46 -1.59
CA ASN A 107 6.83 17.47 -0.16
C ASN A 107 5.76 18.20 0.65
N SER A 108 5.23 19.34 0.15
CA SER A 108 4.12 20.07 0.77
C SER A 108 2.86 19.22 0.82
N LEU A 109 2.48 18.60 -0.30
CA LEU A 109 1.34 17.70 -0.41
C LEU A 109 1.44 16.54 0.60
N LEU A 110 2.58 15.84 0.61
CA LEU A 110 2.82 14.71 1.49
C LEU A 110 2.84 15.12 2.97
N THR A 111 3.27 16.33 3.29
CA THR A 111 3.21 16.90 4.65
C THR A 111 1.76 17.06 5.12
N GLU A 112 0.88 17.61 4.32
CA GLU A 112 -0.56 17.77 4.63
C GLU A 112 -1.23 16.38 4.80
N ILE A 113 -0.92 15.45 3.90
CA ILE A 113 -1.45 14.08 3.98
C ILE A 113 -0.98 13.40 5.27
N ASN A 114 0.31 13.50 5.60
CA ASN A 114 0.87 12.93 6.81
C ASN A 114 0.24 13.51 8.08
N ALA A 115 0.02 14.82 8.11
CA ALA A 115 -0.67 15.47 9.22
C ALA A 115 -2.10 14.96 9.40
N ALA A 116 -2.85 14.82 8.29
CA ALA A 116 -4.21 14.29 8.33
C ALA A 116 -4.26 12.81 8.69
N TYR A 117 -3.28 12.02 8.23
CA TYR A 117 -3.18 10.60 8.53
C TYR A 117 -3.08 10.33 10.04
N PHE A 118 -2.25 11.12 10.74
CA PHE A 118 -2.02 11.00 12.17
C PHE A 118 -2.91 11.91 13.02
N PHE A 119 -3.77 12.72 12.41
CA PHE A 119 -4.63 13.66 13.16
C PHE A 119 -5.57 12.98 14.17
N ALA A 120 -6.04 11.78 13.84
CA ALA A 120 -6.89 11.00 14.75
C ALA A 120 -6.07 10.30 15.86
N ASP A 121 -4.79 10.03 15.61
CA ASP A 121 -3.86 9.49 16.59
C ASP A 121 -3.15 10.66 17.27
N LYS A 122 -3.63 11.06 18.44
CA LYS A 122 -3.05 12.15 19.25
C LYS A 122 -1.61 11.88 19.73
N ASN A 123 -1.04 10.72 19.40
CA ASN A 123 0.32 10.35 19.73
C ASN A 123 1.25 10.58 18.51
N PRO A 124 2.38 11.26 18.68
CA PRO A 124 3.41 11.29 17.65
C PRO A 124 3.84 9.85 17.31
N PRO A 125 4.37 9.60 16.09
CA PRO A 125 4.89 8.29 15.72
C PRO A 125 5.88 7.83 16.78
N ASP A 126 5.49 6.86 17.61
CA ASP A 126 6.34 6.36 18.64
C ASP A 126 7.41 5.42 18.04
N ASP A 127 8.42 5.10 18.82
CA ASP A 127 9.48 4.16 18.43
C ASP A 127 8.90 2.79 17.99
N LYS A 128 7.74 2.38 18.50
CA LYS A 128 7.07 1.14 18.10
C LYS A 128 6.53 1.23 16.67
N LEU A 129 5.93 2.35 16.27
CA LEU A 129 5.48 2.57 14.89
C LEU A 129 6.66 2.55 13.93
N ALA A 130 7.76 3.21 14.26
CA ALA A 130 8.97 3.19 13.44
C ALA A 130 9.53 1.75 13.27
N LYS A 131 9.49 0.93 14.31
CA LYS A 131 9.88 -0.48 14.27
C LYS A 131 8.93 -1.31 13.41
N TYR A 132 7.63 -1.07 13.51
CA TYR A 132 6.64 -1.72 12.65
C TYR A 132 6.83 -1.38 11.17
N ILE A 133 7.09 -0.12 10.86
CA ILE A 133 7.39 0.35 9.51
C ILE A 133 8.64 -0.37 8.96
N ARG A 134 9.72 -0.43 9.74
CA ARG A 134 10.94 -1.17 9.33
C ARG A 134 10.66 -2.66 9.09
N PHE A 135 9.80 -3.29 9.90
CA PHE A 135 9.37 -4.66 9.67
C PHE A 135 8.65 -4.82 8.32
N LYS A 136 7.71 -3.94 8.02
CA LYS A 136 6.98 -3.98 6.74
C LYS A 136 7.89 -3.82 5.54
N LEU A 137 8.77 -2.81 5.55
CA LEU A 137 9.77 -2.60 4.49
C LEU A 137 10.67 -3.82 4.31
N PHE A 138 11.12 -4.39 5.44
CA PHE A 138 11.92 -5.60 5.39
C PHE A 138 11.18 -6.76 4.70
N ILE A 139 9.88 -6.96 5.01
CA ILE A 139 9.07 -7.99 4.36
C ILE A 139 8.89 -7.73 2.87
N GLU A 140 8.56 -6.51 2.46
CA GLU A 140 8.40 -6.17 1.04
C GLU A 140 9.66 -6.46 0.22
N ASN A 141 10.85 -6.13 0.76
CA ASN A 141 12.12 -6.33 0.07
C ASN A 141 12.65 -7.78 0.10
N ASN A 142 12.09 -8.64 0.96
CA ASN A 142 12.59 -10.02 1.15
C ASN A 142 11.44 -11.05 1.12
N LEU A 143 10.38 -10.76 0.38
CA LEU A 143 9.14 -11.54 0.45
C LEU A 143 9.32 -12.99 0.03
N ALA A 144 10.15 -13.25 -1.01
CA ALA A 144 10.42 -14.58 -1.54
C ALA A 144 11.52 -15.36 -0.79
N ASP A 145 12.20 -14.74 0.17
CA ASP A 145 13.34 -15.36 0.86
C ASP A 145 12.93 -16.33 1.97
N HIS A 146 11.66 -16.39 2.31
CA HIS A 146 11.11 -17.25 3.36
C HIS A 146 11.84 -17.13 4.71
N ILE A 147 12.30 -15.93 5.06
CA ILE A 147 13.03 -15.65 6.29
C ILE A 147 12.12 -15.89 7.49
N THR A 148 12.62 -16.57 8.50
CA THR A 148 11.85 -16.88 9.72
C THR A 148 11.63 -15.63 10.58
N VAL A 149 10.57 -15.61 11.37
CA VAL A 149 10.25 -14.50 12.29
C VAL A 149 11.41 -14.21 13.26
N ASN A 150 12.15 -15.24 13.69
CA ASN A 150 13.31 -15.09 14.57
C ASN A 150 14.47 -14.38 13.86
N GLU A 151 14.74 -14.74 12.60
CA GLU A 151 15.78 -14.08 11.79
C GLU A 151 15.41 -12.64 11.49
N ILE A 152 14.14 -12.37 11.15
CA ILE A 152 13.64 -11.01 10.95
C ILE A 152 13.82 -10.17 12.21
N ALA A 153 13.45 -10.71 13.38
CA ALA A 153 13.64 -10.02 14.64
C ALA A 153 15.12 -9.65 14.87
N LYS A 154 16.04 -10.60 14.63
CA LYS A 154 17.49 -10.35 14.73
C LYS A 154 17.97 -9.26 13.76
N LYS A 155 17.54 -9.32 12.47
CA LYS A 155 17.93 -8.33 11.46
C LYS A 155 17.41 -6.92 11.78
N LEU A 156 16.28 -6.82 12.48
CA LEU A 156 15.68 -5.56 12.92
C LEU A 156 16.19 -5.10 14.31
N ALA A 157 17.16 -5.80 14.91
CA ALA A 157 17.65 -5.57 16.27
C ALA A 157 16.53 -5.59 17.33
N LEU A 158 15.59 -6.55 17.19
CA LEU A 158 14.47 -6.79 18.10
C LEU A 158 14.56 -8.21 18.68
N ASN A 159 13.98 -8.41 19.85
CA ASN A 159 13.64 -9.76 20.26
C ASN A 159 12.30 -10.19 19.64
N THR A 160 12.09 -11.50 19.51
CA THR A 160 10.90 -12.07 18.85
C THR A 160 9.60 -11.66 19.52
N ASN A 161 9.57 -11.56 20.85
CA ASN A 161 8.36 -11.15 21.58
C ASN A 161 8.01 -9.69 21.30
N ASN A 162 9.01 -8.80 21.26
CA ASN A 162 8.79 -7.39 20.91
C ASN A 162 8.29 -7.26 19.47
N LEU A 163 8.90 -7.99 18.53
CA LEU A 163 8.42 -8.00 17.14
C LEU A 163 6.96 -8.49 17.06
N TYR A 164 6.64 -9.58 17.75
CA TYR A 164 5.28 -10.11 17.81
C TYR A 164 4.27 -9.08 18.33
N ASN A 165 4.58 -8.45 19.46
CA ASN A 165 3.70 -7.48 20.09
C ASN A 165 3.51 -6.23 19.21
N ILE A 166 4.57 -5.75 18.57
CA ILE A 166 4.53 -4.61 17.66
C ILE A 166 3.66 -4.94 16.43
N VAL A 167 3.94 -6.05 15.76
CA VAL A 167 3.19 -6.43 14.56
C VAL A 167 1.73 -6.66 14.89
N LYS A 168 1.42 -7.40 15.96
CA LYS A 168 0.04 -7.67 16.35
C LYS A 168 -0.70 -6.40 16.75
N HIS A 169 -0.02 -5.45 17.41
CA HIS A 169 -0.62 -4.16 17.79
C HIS A 169 -1.07 -3.35 16.56
N TYR A 170 -0.22 -3.27 15.53
CA TYR A 170 -0.50 -2.42 14.36
C TYR A 170 -1.23 -3.13 13.24
N SER A 171 -1.07 -4.44 13.04
CA SER A 171 -1.71 -5.21 11.97
C SER A 171 -2.92 -6.04 12.41
N GLY A 172 -3.08 -6.24 13.71
CA GLY A 172 -4.12 -7.13 14.25
C GLY A 172 -3.80 -8.63 14.17
N VAL A 173 -2.75 -9.01 13.41
CA VAL A 173 -2.36 -10.40 13.16
C VAL A 173 -0.93 -10.68 13.64
N SER A 174 -0.56 -11.96 13.75
CA SER A 174 0.81 -12.33 14.08
C SER A 174 1.78 -12.03 12.94
N PRO A 175 3.10 -11.87 13.20
CA PRO A 175 4.11 -11.69 12.15
C PRO A 175 4.06 -12.77 11.07
N LYS A 176 3.84 -14.02 11.45
CA LYS A 176 3.74 -15.15 10.50
C LYS A 176 2.51 -15.01 9.60
N GLU A 177 1.36 -14.67 10.17
CA GLU A 177 0.13 -14.43 9.41
C GLU A 177 0.28 -13.24 8.48
N PHE A 178 0.93 -12.16 8.94
CA PHE A 178 1.23 -10.99 8.13
C PHE A 178 2.08 -11.36 6.90
N ILE A 179 3.20 -12.04 7.09
CA ILE A 179 4.09 -12.49 6.00
C ILE A 179 3.34 -13.40 5.03
N THR A 180 2.60 -14.37 5.56
CA THR A 180 1.80 -15.29 4.73
C THR A 180 0.75 -14.54 3.92
N GLY A 181 0.04 -13.59 4.53
CA GLY A 181 -0.93 -12.74 3.84
C GLY A 181 -0.30 -11.94 2.69
N ARG A 182 0.90 -11.37 2.91
CA ARG A 182 1.63 -10.64 1.87
C ARG A 182 2.07 -11.54 0.72
N LEU A 183 2.58 -12.75 1.02
CA LEU A 183 2.93 -13.75 -0.01
C LEU A 183 1.73 -14.11 -0.87
N ILE A 184 0.57 -14.37 -0.25
CA ILE A 184 -0.65 -14.73 -0.99
C ILE A 184 -1.18 -13.55 -1.79
N LEU A 185 -1.07 -12.33 -1.29
CA LEU A 185 -1.46 -11.13 -2.03
C LEU A 185 -0.57 -10.94 -3.28
N GLU A 186 0.74 -11.14 -3.14
CA GLU A 186 1.66 -11.11 -4.27
C GLU A 186 1.36 -12.22 -5.28
N ALA A 187 1.02 -13.43 -4.81
CA ALA A 187 0.59 -14.52 -5.67
C ALA A 187 -0.66 -14.16 -6.48
N LYS A 188 -1.68 -13.61 -5.84
CA LYS A 188 -2.90 -13.14 -6.51
C LYS A 188 -2.61 -12.11 -7.59
N ARG A 189 -1.73 -11.15 -7.28
CA ARG A 189 -1.32 -10.11 -8.22
C ARG A 189 -0.64 -10.71 -9.45
N ARG A 190 0.32 -11.60 -9.27
CA ARG A 190 1.01 -12.25 -10.39
C ARG A 190 0.07 -13.12 -11.22
N LEU A 191 -0.86 -13.83 -10.60
CA LEU A 191 -1.90 -14.58 -11.30
C LEU A 191 -2.82 -13.69 -12.14
N TYR A 192 -3.01 -12.44 -11.75
CA TYR A 192 -3.83 -11.49 -12.49
C TYR A 192 -3.11 -10.90 -13.71
N TYR A 193 -1.78 -10.64 -13.60
CA TYR A 193 -1.02 -9.93 -14.64
C TYR A 193 -0.13 -10.82 -15.50
N SER A 194 0.01 -12.11 -15.18
CA SER A 194 0.97 -13.01 -15.82
C SER A 194 0.29 -14.33 -16.19
N GLU A 195 0.69 -14.85 -17.35
CA GLU A 195 0.29 -16.19 -17.82
C GLU A 195 1.21 -17.30 -17.27
N SER A 196 2.00 -17.03 -16.24
CA SER A 196 2.92 -17.99 -15.64
C SER A 196 2.19 -19.21 -15.10
N SER A 197 2.79 -20.39 -15.22
CA SER A 197 2.25 -21.59 -14.60
C SER A 197 2.28 -21.50 -13.08
N ILE A 198 1.38 -22.24 -12.42
CA ILE A 198 1.34 -22.31 -10.94
C ILE A 198 2.69 -22.76 -10.37
N LYS A 199 3.40 -23.63 -11.09
CA LYS A 199 4.70 -24.14 -10.69
C LYS A 199 5.78 -23.05 -10.74
N GLU A 200 5.84 -22.30 -11.82
CA GLU A 200 6.77 -21.16 -11.96
C GLU A 200 6.47 -20.10 -10.89
N LEU A 201 5.21 -19.74 -10.73
CA LEU A 201 4.80 -18.78 -9.69
C LEU A 201 5.24 -19.23 -8.29
N ALA A 202 5.10 -20.50 -7.96
CA ALA A 202 5.53 -21.03 -6.67
C ALA A 202 7.03 -20.85 -6.47
N PHE A 203 7.85 -21.19 -7.49
CA PHE A 203 9.31 -21.03 -7.41
C PHE A 203 9.72 -19.55 -7.34
N ASP A 204 9.10 -18.68 -8.11
CA ASP A 204 9.35 -17.23 -8.09
C ASP A 204 8.99 -16.57 -6.74
N LEU A 205 8.05 -17.17 -6.03
CA LEU A 205 7.71 -16.77 -4.65
C LEU A 205 8.56 -17.50 -3.60
N GLY A 206 9.60 -18.22 -4.01
CA GLY A 206 10.55 -18.89 -3.12
C GLY A 206 10.08 -20.23 -2.53
N PHE A 207 8.97 -20.80 -3.00
CA PHE A 207 8.53 -22.12 -2.54
C PHE A 207 9.27 -23.24 -3.26
N ASN A 208 9.82 -24.17 -2.52
CA ASN A 208 10.44 -25.37 -3.09
C ASN A 208 9.42 -26.47 -3.48
N ASP A 209 8.18 -26.38 -2.99
CA ASP A 209 7.08 -27.31 -3.22
C ASP A 209 5.83 -26.57 -3.71
N PRO A 210 5.50 -26.65 -5.02
CA PRO A 210 4.30 -26.03 -5.59
C PRO A 210 2.99 -26.58 -5.02
N GLU A 211 2.97 -27.83 -4.52
CA GLU A 211 1.77 -28.38 -3.89
C GLU A 211 1.56 -27.77 -2.51
N TYR A 212 2.64 -27.56 -1.75
CA TYR A 212 2.56 -26.85 -0.49
C TYR A 212 2.05 -25.40 -0.70
N PHE A 213 2.58 -24.70 -1.71
CA PHE A 213 2.09 -23.37 -2.09
C PHE A 213 0.59 -23.40 -2.40
N SER A 214 0.11 -24.35 -3.21
CA SER A 214 -1.30 -24.47 -3.59
C SER A 214 -2.20 -24.72 -2.37
N ARG A 215 -1.75 -25.58 -1.44
CA ARG A 215 -2.47 -25.81 -0.16
C ARG A 215 -2.51 -24.56 0.71
N LEU A 216 -1.40 -23.83 0.79
CA LEU A 216 -1.31 -22.58 1.55
C LEU A 216 -2.22 -21.49 0.96
N PHE A 217 -2.21 -21.35 -0.36
CA PHE A 217 -3.10 -20.42 -1.08
C PHE A 217 -4.57 -20.72 -0.76
N LYS A 218 -4.99 -21.97 -0.91
CA LYS A 218 -6.37 -22.40 -0.57
C LYS A 218 -6.70 -22.17 0.90
N LYS A 219 -5.77 -22.45 1.81
CA LYS A 219 -5.99 -22.24 3.25
C LYS A 219 -6.23 -20.77 3.58
N VAL A 220 -5.52 -19.84 2.93
CA VAL A 220 -5.60 -18.40 3.23
C VAL A 220 -6.77 -17.74 2.50
N THR A 221 -7.05 -18.15 1.25
CA THR A 221 -8.06 -17.52 0.40
C THR A 221 -9.44 -18.17 0.47
N GLY A 222 -9.50 -19.42 0.91
CA GLY A 222 -10.70 -20.28 0.80
C GLY A 222 -10.86 -20.95 -0.57
N ASN A 223 -10.22 -20.45 -1.62
CA ASN A 223 -10.36 -20.90 -3.00
C ASN A 223 -9.09 -21.57 -3.51
N THR A 224 -9.23 -22.51 -4.47
CA THR A 224 -8.07 -23.02 -5.19
C THR A 224 -7.52 -21.96 -6.14
N ILE A 225 -6.25 -22.09 -6.53
CA ILE A 225 -5.65 -21.19 -7.53
C ILE A 225 -6.42 -21.24 -8.85
N ALA A 226 -6.82 -22.44 -9.28
CA ALA A 226 -7.60 -22.64 -10.50
C ALA A 226 -8.95 -21.91 -10.45
N THR A 227 -9.69 -22.04 -9.35
CA THR A 227 -10.96 -21.32 -9.14
C THR A 227 -10.72 -19.80 -9.13
N PHE A 228 -9.68 -19.34 -8.48
CA PHE A 228 -9.34 -17.91 -8.43
C PHE A 228 -9.06 -17.35 -9.83
N VAL A 229 -8.28 -18.06 -10.66
CA VAL A 229 -7.97 -17.65 -12.04
C VAL A 229 -9.24 -17.69 -12.93
N GLN A 230 -10.09 -18.69 -12.74
CA GLN A 230 -11.37 -18.78 -13.49
C GLN A 230 -12.28 -17.60 -13.14
N ASP A 231 -12.38 -17.22 -11.89
CA ASP A 231 -13.18 -16.07 -11.43
C ASP A 231 -12.65 -14.74 -12.03
N LEU A 232 -11.33 -14.63 -12.24
CA LEU A 232 -10.72 -13.47 -12.91
C LEU A 232 -11.05 -13.38 -14.40
N SER A 233 -11.16 -14.54 -15.08
CA SER A 233 -11.42 -14.63 -16.53
C SER A 233 -12.91 -14.47 -16.89
N GLY A 234 -13.79 -14.60 -15.89
CA GLY A 234 -15.25 -14.53 -16.05
C GLY A 234 -15.87 -13.13 -15.84
N ASN A 235 -15.05 -12.12 -15.60
CA ASN A 235 -15.41 -10.70 -15.51
C ASN A 235 -14.67 -9.95 -16.62
#